data_2e2947554819e69e63ce8fad5cac263a
#
_entry.id   2e2947554819e69e63ce8fad5cac263a
#
_cell.length_a   1.000
_cell.length_b   1.000
_cell.length_c   1.000
_cell.angle_alpha   90.00
_cell.angle_beta   90.00
_cell.angle_gamma   90.00
#
_symmetry.space_group_name_H-M   'P 1'
#
loop_
_entity.id
_entity.type
_entity.pdbx_description
1 polymer ?
#
loop_
_entity_poly.entity_id
_entity_poly.type
_entity_poly.pdbx_seq_one_letter_code
_entity_poly.pdbx_strand_id
1 'polypeptide(L)'
;MDRNAKVLVVDDDENIRNTMKAILEDEGYIVDLAATGREAVEKTQKAAYNIALLDIRLPDMEGIELLKLMKDATPRTRKIMVTGYPSMQSAITALNKNADAYLVKPVNIEKLLITVKEQLQLQEEERQFSEQKVAEFIETRVKELSTPF
;
A
#
# COMPACT_ATOMS: atom_id res chain seq x y z
N MET A 1 17.11 -3.65 -3.76
CA MET A 1 16.78 -2.83 -2.66
C MET A 1 15.52 -3.26 -1.94
N ASP A 2 14.41 -3.22 -2.59
CA ASP A 2 13.14 -3.60 -1.94
C ASP A 2 12.72 -5.03 -2.26
N ARG A 3 13.69 -5.89 -2.45
CA ARG A 3 13.42 -7.28 -2.85
C ARG A 3 12.62 -8.08 -1.84
N ASN A 4 12.62 -7.66 -0.57
CA ASN A 4 11.86 -8.34 0.45
C ASN A 4 10.60 -7.56 0.85
N ALA A 5 10.23 -6.56 0.07
CA ALA A 5 9.01 -5.81 0.33
C ALA A 5 7.81 -6.75 0.22
N LYS A 6 6.87 -6.59 1.14
CA LYS A 6 5.66 -7.41 1.19
C LYS A 6 4.51 -6.70 0.49
N VAL A 7 3.87 -7.41 -0.41
CA VAL A 7 2.74 -6.92 -1.19
C VAL A 7 1.53 -7.80 -0.92
N LEU A 8 0.39 -7.16 -0.62
CA LEU A 8 -0.88 -7.85 -0.52
C LEU A 8 -1.69 -7.56 -1.77
N VAL A 9 -2.12 -8.60 -2.48
CA VAL A 9 -2.97 -8.47 -3.67
C VAL A 9 -4.38 -8.90 -3.31
N VAL A 10 -5.34 -8.00 -3.45
CA VAL A 10 -6.74 -8.25 -3.10
C VAL A 10 -7.58 -8.14 -4.37
N ASP A 11 -8.06 -9.27 -4.86
CA ASP A 11 -8.88 -9.37 -6.06
C ASP A 11 -9.65 -10.68 -5.99
N ASP A 12 -10.93 -10.67 -6.36
CA ASP A 12 -11.75 -11.87 -6.32
C ASP A 12 -11.50 -12.81 -7.49
N ASP A 13 -10.84 -12.34 -8.53
CA ASP A 13 -10.51 -13.15 -9.70
C ASP A 13 -9.20 -13.91 -9.44
N GLU A 14 -9.30 -15.23 -9.38
CA GLU A 14 -8.17 -16.10 -9.12
C GLU A 14 -7.05 -15.94 -10.16
N ASN A 15 -7.42 -15.81 -11.44
CA ASN A 15 -6.44 -15.66 -12.50
C ASN A 15 -5.66 -14.35 -12.35
N ILE A 16 -6.34 -13.28 -12.00
CA ILE A 16 -5.70 -11.98 -11.77
C ILE A 16 -4.77 -12.07 -10.57
N ARG A 17 -5.23 -12.65 -9.46
CA ARG A 17 -4.38 -12.81 -8.27
C ARG A 17 -3.10 -13.57 -8.59
N ASN A 18 -3.25 -14.72 -9.25
CA ASN A 18 -2.11 -15.58 -9.56
C ASN A 18 -1.15 -14.93 -10.54
N THR A 19 -1.66 -14.20 -11.53
CA THR A 19 -0.84 -13.49 -12.50
C THR A 19 -0.05 -12.37 -11.81
N MET A 20 -0.68 -11.58 -11.00
CA MET A 20 -0.01 -10.51 -10.27
C MET A 20 1.06 -11.07 -9.32
N LYS A 21 0.72 -12.15 -8.62
CA LYS A 21 1.67 -12.81 -7.73
C LYS A 21 2.92 -13.24 -8.48
N ALA A 22 2.74 -13.91 -9.63
CA ALA A 22 3.87 -14.38 -10.42
C ALA A 22 4.77 -13.24 -10.87
N ILE A 23 4.17 -12.15 -11.36
CA ILE A 23 4.90 -10.98 -11.83
C ILE A 23 5.70 -10.34 -10.69
N LEU A 24 5.05 -10.14 -9.54
CA LEU A 24 5.66 -9.47 -8.40
C LEU A 24 6.73 -10.33 -7.74
N GLU A 25 6.50 -11.62 -7.62
CA GLU A 25 7.50 -12.54 -7.07
C GLU A 25 8.73 -12.64 -7.96
N ASP A 26 8.53 -12.55 -9.27
CA ASP A 26 9.65 -12.54 -10.21
C ASP A 26 10.56 -11.32 -10.01
N GLU A 27 10.02 -10.23 -9.51
CA GLU A 27 10.78 -9.02 -9.16
C GLU A 27 11.40 -9.09 -7.76
N GLY A 28 11.14 -10.17 -7.01
CA GLY A 28 11.72 -10.38 -5.70
C GLY A 28 10.83 -9.97 -4.53
N TYR A 29 9.58 -9.57 -4.78
CA TYR A 29 8.66 -9.21 -3.70
C TYR A 29 8.06 -10.45 -3.05
N ILE A 30 7.68 -10.32 -1.81
CA ILE A 30 6.94 -11.35 -1.07
C ILE A 30 5.46 -11.02 -1.19
N VAL A 31 4.67 -11.94 -1.73
CA VAL A 31 3.27 -11.66 -2.09
C VAL A 31 2.31 -12.55 -1.31
N ASP A 32 1.35 -11.92 -0.65
CA ASP A 32 0.19 -12.61 -0.08
C ASP A 32 -1.04 -12.23 -0.89
N LEU A 33 -2.04 -13.10 -0.90
CA LEU A 33 -3.25 -12.93 -1.67
C LEU A 33 -4.48 -12.90 -0.76
N ALA A 34 -5.49 -12.14 -1.16
CA ALA A 34 -6.79 -12.16 -0.52
C ALA A 34 -7.87 -12.09 -1.61
N ALA A 35 -8.90 -12.91 -1.47
CA ALA A 35 -10.00 -12.97 -2.43
C ALA A 35 -11.17 -12.06 -2.03
N THR A 36 -11.21 -11.61 -0.79
CA THR A 36 -12.28 -10.79 -0.24
C THR A 36 -11.70 -9.66 0.59
N GLY A 37 -12.51 -8.64 0.83
CA GLY A 37 -12.10 -7.55 1.71
C GLY A 37 -11.88 -8.03 3.14
N ARG A 38 -12.74 -8.92 3.62
CA ARG A 38 -12.62 -9.47 4.96
C ARG A 38 -11.29 -10.22 5.16
N GLU A 39 -10.92 -11.03 4.19
CA GLU A 39 -9.65 -11.74 4.21
C GLU A 39 -8.48 -10.76 4.24
N ALA A 40 -8.57 -9.69 3.45
CA ALA A 40 -7.56 -8.65 3.42
C ALA A 40 -7.41 -7.97 4.78
N VAL A 41 -8.52 -7.62 5.42
CA VAL A 41 -8.50 -7.01 6.75
C VAL A 41 -7.82 -7.94 7.77
N GLU A 42 -8.19 -9.21 7.75
CA GLU A 42 -7.59 -10.20 8.65
C GLU A 42 -6.08 -10.31 8.46
N LYS A 43 -5.63 -10.33 7.21
CA LYS A 43 -4.19 -10.43 6.89
C LYS A 43 -3.44 -9.18 7.34
N THR A 44 -4.01 -8.00 7.18
CA THR A 44 -3.35 -6.77 7.63
C THR A 44 -3.28 -6.64 9.14
N GLN A 45 -4.12 -7.37 9.86
CA GLN A 45 -4.03 -7.42 11.33
C GLN A 45 -2.89 -8.31 11.81
N LYS A 46 -2.48 -9.28 10.98
CA LYS A 46 -1.47 -10.27 11.34
C LYS A 46 -0.08 -9.94 10.80
N ALA A 47 0.00 -9.15 9.75
CA ALA A 47 1.27 -8.82 9.10
C ALA A 47 1.24 -7.39 8.57
N ALA A 48 2.40 -6.77 8.50
CA ALA A 48 2.55 -5.45 7.88
C ALA A 48 2.91 -5.63 6.42
N TYR A 49 2.28 -4.84 5.56
CA TYR A 49 2.56 -4.84 4.13
C TYR A 49 3.08 -3.48 3.70
N ASN A 50 4.04 -3.49 2.81
CA ASN A 50 4.55 -2.25 2.21
C ASN A 50 3.55 -1.70 1.19
N ILE A 51 2.97 -2.59 0.40
CA ILE A 51 2.05 -2.26 -0.68
C ILE A 51 0.80 -3.12 -0.56
N ALA A 52 -0.35 -2.54 -0.84
CA ALA A 52 -1.59 -3.28 -1.04
C ALA A 52 -2.19 -2.88 -2.39
N LEU A 53 -2.45 -3.88 -3.22
CA LEU A 53 -3.13 -3.72 -4.51
C LEU A 53 -4.58 -4.14 -4.30
N LEU A 54 -5.51 -3.23 -4.43
CA LEU A 54 -6.90 -3.42 -4.02
C LEU A 54 -7.86 -3.25 -5.19
N ASP A 55 -8.65 -4.29 -5.49
CA ASP A 55 -9.74 -4.18 -6.44
C ASP A 55 -10.81 -3.24 -5.87
N ILE A 56 -11.42 -2.46 -6.74
CA ILE A 56 -12.51 -1.56 -6.37
C ILE A 56 -13.75 -2.32 -5.95
N ARG A 57 -14.04 -3.42 -6.63
CA ARG A 57 -15.23 -4.24 -6.34
C ARG A 57 -14.82 -5.61 -5.85
N LEU A 58 -15.17 -5.89 -4.62
CA LEU A 58 -14.97 -7.20 -4.01
C LEU A 58 -16.33 -7.79 -3.70
N PRO A 59 -16.44 -9.13 -3.53
CA PRO A 59 -17.74 -9.76 -3.33
C PRO A 59 -18.44 -9.32 -2.03
N ASP A 60 -17.67 -8.93 -1.02
CA ASP A 60 -18.21 -8.60 0.30
C ASP A 60 -18.17 -7.11 0.64
N MET A 61 -17.44 -6.31 -0.13
CA MET A 61 -17.37 -4.86 0.11
C MET A 61 -16.74 -4.13 -1.06
N GLU A 62 -16.92 -2.82 -1.11
CA GLU A 62 -16.23 -1.97 -2.07
C GLU A 62 -14.80 -1.72 -1.60
N GLY A 63 -13.88 -1.54 -2.55
CA GLY A 63 -12.49 -1.26 -2.22
C GLY A 63 -12.29 0.00 -1.38
N ILE A 64 -13.18 0.98 -1.54
CA ILE A 64 -13.16 2.22 -0.72
C ILE A 64 -13.43 1.90 0.75
N GLU A 65 -14.37 1.00 1.02
CA GLU A 65 -14.62 0.54 2.39
C GLU A 65 -13.40 -0.18 2.96
N LEU A 66 -12.79 -1.01 2.15
CA LEU A 66 -11.60 -1.75 2.56
C LEU A 66 -10.47 -0.80 2.98
N LEU A 67 -10.28 0.30 2.24
CA LEU A 67 -9.29 1.30 2.60
C LEU A 67 -9.47 1.82 4.03
N LYS A 68 -10.72 1.99 4.43
CA LYS A 68 -11.05 2.50 5.77
C LYS A 68 -10.84 1.46 6.86
N LEU A 69 -11.00 0.19 6.51
CA LEU A 69 -10.91 -0.91 7.47
C LEU A 69 -9.51 -1.45 7.65
N MET A 70 -8.62 -1.19 6.71
CA MET A 70 -7.25 -1.68 6.80
C MET A 70 -6.50 -0.96 7.92
N LYS A 71 -5.82 -1.75 8.73
CA LYS A 71 -5.04 -1.23 9.83
C LYS A 71 -3.83 -0.46 9.30
N ASP A 72 -3.60 0.71 9.88
CA ASP A 72 -2.39 1.48 9.57
C ASP A 72 -1.18 0.80 10.20
N ALA A 73 -0.12 0.72 9.42
CA ALA A 73 1.15 0.17 9.85
C ALA A 73 2.19 1.29 9.92
N THR A 74 3.34 1.01 10.50
CA THR A 74 4.46 1.93 10.51
C THR A 74 5.65 1.21 9.89
N PRO A 75 6.13 1.58 8.70
CA PRO A 75 5.61 2.69 7.87
C PRO A 75 4.22 2.38 7.30
N ARG A 76 3.52 3.43 6.89
CA ARG A 76 2.17 3.31 6.35
C ARG A 76 2.15 2.47 5.07
N THR A 77 1.26 1.50 5.00
CA THR A 77 1.05 0.71 3.79
C THR A 77 0.60 1.63 2.66
N ARG A 78 1.28 1.57 1.51
CA ARG A 78 0.90 2.32 0.32
C ARG A 78 -0.17 1.52 -0.41
N LYS A 79 -1.28 2.18 -0.74
CA LYS A 79 -2.47 1.53 -1.26
C LYS A 79 -2.70 1.93 -2.71
N ILE A 80 -2.68 0.93 -3.59
CA ILE A 80 -2.87 1.10 -5.02
C ILE A 80 -4.21 0.49 -5.39
N MET A 81 -5.14 1.30 -5.86
CA MET A 81 -6.44 0.81 -6.33
C MET A 81 -6.29 0.26 -7.74
N VAL A 82 -6.99 -0.83 -8.03
CA VAL A 82 -7.00 -1.45 -9.35
C VAL A 82 -8.46 -1.55 -9.81
N THR A 83 -8.78 -0.94 -10.94
CA THR A 83 -10.17 -0.86 -11.39
C THR A 83 -10.37 -1.27 -12.84
N GLY A 84 -11.44 -2.04 -13.10
CA GLY A 84 -11.93 -2.30 -14.45
C GLY A 84 -13.02 -1.31 -14.87
N TYR A 85 -13.33 -0.33 -14.03
CA TYR A 85 -14.44 0.60 -14.23
C TYR A 85 -13.95 2.04 -14.26
N PRO A 86 -13.46 2.52 -15.42
CA PRO A 86 -12.86 3.88 -15.51
C PRO A 86 -13.79 5.02 -15.06
N SER A 87 -15.10 4.85 -15.20
CA SER A 87 -16.05 5.85 -14.74
C SER A 87 -16.06 6.04 -13.23
N MET A 88 -15.63 5.03 -12.47
CA MET A 88 -15.52 5.13 -11.03
C MET A 88 -14.20 5.74 -10.57
N GLN A 89 -13.22 5.76 -11.46
CA GLN A 89 -11.90 6.28 -11.16
C GLN A 89 -11.95 7.74 -10.73
N SER A 90 -12.72 8.57 -11.44
CA SER A 90 -12.88 9.98 -11.10
C SER A 90 -13.53 10.15 -9.73
N ALA A 91 -14.52 9.34 -9.43
CA ALA A 91 -15.19 9.38 -8.14
C ALA A 91 -14.24 9.02 -7.02
N ILE A 92 -13.42 7.99 -7.21
CA ILE A 92 -12.43 7.57 -6.22
C ILE A 92 -11.41 8.69 -5.99
N THR A 93 -10.91 9.30 -7.04
CA THR A 93 -9.96 10.40 -6.95
C THR A 93 -10.54 11.57 -6.17
N ALA A 94 -11.81 11.88 -6.39
CA ALA A 94 -12.47 12.98 -5.71
C ALA A 94 -12.77 12.69 -4.24
N LEU A 95 -13.15 11.46 -3.93
CA LEU A 95 -13.66 11.10 -2.62
C LEU A 95 -12.60 10.52 -1.69
N ASN A 96 -11.53 9.97 -2.22
CA ASN A 96 -10.63 9.16 -1.43
C ASN A 96 -9.19 9.65 -1.44
N LYS A 97 -8.82 10.30 -0.37
CA LYS A 97 -7.45 10.76 -0.15
C LYS A 97 -6.55 9.68 0.42
N ASN A 98 -7.09 8.49 0.71
CA ASN A 98 -6.34 7.40 1.32
C ASN A 98 -5.73 6.45 0.31
N ALA A 99 -6.14 6.51 -0.96
CA ALA A 99 -5.48 5.77 -2.01
C ALA A 99 -4.26 6.55 -2.49
N ASP A 100 -3.15 5.87 -2.64
CA ASP A 100 -1.89 6.51 -3.02
C ASP A 100 -1.66 6.51 -4.53
N ALA A 101 -2.26 5.53 -5.22
CA ALA A 101 -2.19 5.43 -6.68
C ALA A 101 -3.32 4.55 -7.15
N TYR A 102 -3.52 4.48 -8.46
CA TYR A 102 -4.45 3.51 -9.02
C TYR A 102 -4.04 3.11 -10.43
N LEU A 103 -4.51 1.92 -10.81
CA LEU A 103 -4.25 1.30 -12.10
C LEU A 103 -5.57 0.89 -12.72
N VAL A 104 -5.63 0.88 -14.05
CA VAL A 104 -6.83 0.47 -14.79
C VAL A 104 -6.61 -0.93 -15.36
N LYS A 105 -7.61 -1.79 -15.24
CA LYS A 105 -7.58 -3.13 -15.84
C LYS A 105 -7.91 -3.04 -17.34
N PRO A 106 -7.30 -3.86 -18.18
CA PRO A 106 -6.28 -4.84 -17.88
C PRO A 106 -4.96 -4.17 -17.50
N VAL A 107 -4.31 -4.67 -16.45
CA VAL A 107 -3.12 -4.03 -15.92
C VAL A 107 -1.92 -4.33 -16.82
N ASN A 108 -1.25 -3.27 -17.25
CA ASN A 108 0.01 -3.39 -17.99
C ASN A 108 1.12 -3.76 -17.00
N ILE A 109 1.91 -4.79 -17.34
CA ILE A 109 2.96 -5.32 -16.47
C ILE A 109 3.99 -4.24 -16.12
N GLU A 110 4.47 -3.51 -17.11
CA GLU A 110 5.44 -2.43 -16.88
C GLU A 110 4.89 -1.36 -15.95
N LYS A 111 3.64 -0.96 -16.18
CA LYS A 111 3.00 0.06 -15.39
C LYS A 111 2.79 -0.41 -13.95
N LEU A 112 2.42 -1.66 -13.76
CA LEU A 112 2.31 -2.26 -12.43
C LEU A 112 3.64 -2.17 -11.68
N LEU A 113 4.71 -2.62 -12.31
CA LEU A 113 6.03 -2.66 -11.68
C LEU A 113 6.56 -1.25 -11.39
N ILE A 114 6.37 -0.32 -12.33
CA ILE A 114 6.78 1.07 -12.13
C ILE A 114 6.00 1.69 -10.97
N THR A 115 4.70 1.48 -10.93
CA THR A 115 3.85 2.05 -9.86
C THR A 115 4.24 1.49 -8.50
N VAL A 116 4.48 0.19 -8.41
CA VAL A 116 4.93 -0.43 -7.15
C VAL A 116 6.26 0.17 -6.70
N LYS A 117 7.22 0.29 -7.61
CA LYS A 117 8.53 0.88 -7.28
C LYS A 117 8.42 2.32 -6.83
N GLU A 118 7.60 3.11 -7.51
CA GLU A 118 7.36 4.51 -7.13
C GLU A 118 6.78 4.61 -5.72
N GLN A 119 5.80 3.77 -5.43
CA GLN A 119 5.18 3.78 -4.11
C GLN A 119 6.12 3.31 -3.01
N LEU A 120 6.96 2.33 -3.29
CA LEU A 120 7.99 1.91 -2.34
C LEU A 120 9.01 3.00 -2.08
N GLN A 121 9.39 3.75 -3.11
CA GLN A 121 10.31 4.88 -2.97
C GLN A 121 9.68 5.98 -2.10
N LEU A 122 8.43 6.31 -2.33
CA LEU A 122 7.72 7.30 -1.53
C LEU A 122 7.56 6.86 -0.08
N GLN A 123 7.32 5.57 0.14
CA GLN A 123 7.23 5.01 1.49
C GLN A 123 8.57 5.15 2.22
N GLU A 124 9.67 4.86 1.54
CA GLU A 124 11.00 4.98 2.12
C GLU A 124 11.34 6.44 2.47
N GLU A 125 11.00 7.37 1.58
CA GLU A 125 11.18 8.79 1.85
C GLU A 125 10.37 9.27 3.05
N GLU A 126 9.13 8.80 3.14
CA GLU A 126 8.25 9.10 4.26
C GLU A 126 8.82 8.56 5.57
N ARG A 127 9.36 7.34 5.54
CA ARG A 127 10.00 6.72 6.69
C ARG A 127 11.22 7.52 7.14
N GLN A 128 12.09 7.87 6.22
CA GLN A 128 13.30 8.65 6.50
C GLN A 128 12.95 10.02 7.07
N PHE A 129 11.96 10.68 6.51
CA PHE A 129 11.48 11.96 7.00
C PHE A 129 10.99 11.86 8.45
N SER A 130 10.21 10.83 8.75
CA SER A 130 9.68 10.60 10.10
C SER A 130 10.81 10.33 11.10
N GLU A 131 11.80 9.52 10.72
CA GLU A 131 12.96 9.26 11.57
C GLU A 131 13.78 10.50 11.83
N GLN A 132 13.97 11.33 10.82
CA GLN A 132 14.69 12.59 10.95
C GLN A 132 13.97 13.54 11.89
N LYS A 133 12.66 13.64 11.79
CA LYS A 133 11.85 14.47 12.68
C LYS A 133 11.97 14.03 14.13
N VAL A 134 11.92 12.72 14.37
CA VAL A 134 12.09 12.18 15.72
C VAL A 134 13.48 12.49 16.26
N ALA A 135 14.51 12.29 15.45
CA ALA A 135 15.89 12.56 15.84
C ALA A 135 16.09 14.04 16.20
N GLU A 136 15.56 14.96 15.38
CA GLU A 136 15.61 16.39 15.64
C GLU A 136 14.90 16.76 16.94
N PHE A 137 13.74 16.15 17.18
CA PHE A 137 12.99 16.39 18.41
C PHE A 137 13.81 15.96 19.64
N ILE A 138 14.38 14.75 19.59
CA ILE A 138 15.19 14.24 20.68
C ILE A 138 16.41 15.14 20.93
N GLU A 139 17.11 15.54 19.88
CA GLU A 139 18.27 16.41 19.97
C GLU A 139 17.91 17.75 20.62
N THR A 140 16.81 18.35 20.20
CA THR A 140 16.32 19.60 20.77
C THR A 140 16.00 19.46 22.26
N ARG A 141 15.33 18.37 22.63
CA ARG A 141 15.00 18.12 24.04
C ARG A 141 16.26 17.93 24.89
N VAL A 142 17.23 17.22 24.37
CA VAL A 142 18.50 17.01 25.07
C VAL A 142 19.21 18.36 25.30
N LYS A 143 19.24 19.22 24.30
CA LYS A 143 19.81 20.55 24.42
C LYS A 143 19.11 21.41 25.48
N GLU A 144 17.77 21.37 25.47
CA GLU A 144 16.99 22.10 26.46
C GLU A 144 17.28 21.64 27.89
N LEU A 145 17.41 20.33 28.07
CA LEU A 145 17.66 19.75 29.39
C LEU A 145 19.07 19.96 29.87
N SER A 146 20.04 20.13 28.97
CA SER A 146 21.43 20.33 29.33
C SER A 146 21.84 21.81 29.40
N THR A 147 20.99 22.75 29.01
CA THR A 147 21.28 24.16 29.02
C THR A 147 21.22 24.68 30.46
N PRO A 148 22.31 25.27 31.01
CA PRO A 148 22.24 25.88 32.33
C PRO A 148 21.38 27.14 32.28
N PHE A 149 20.82 27.52 33.40
CA PHE A 149 19.90 28.65 33.51
C PHE A 149 20.50 29.97 33.13
#